data_ea011b0bc58f63912ab5dcbc40642a31
#
_entry.id   ea011b0bc58f63912ab5dcbc40642a31
#
_cell.length_a   1.000
_cell.length_b   1.000
_cell.length_c   1.000
_cell.angle_alpha   90.00
_cell.angle_beta   90.00
_cell.angle_gamma   90.00
#
_symmetry.space_group_name_H-M   'P 1'
#
loop_
_entity.id
_entity.type
_entity.pdbx_description
1 polymer ?
#
loop_
_entity_poly.entity_id
_entity_poly.type
_entity_poly.pdbx_seq_one_letter_code
_entity_poly.pdbx_strand_id
1 'polypeptide(L)'
;MTTPVLAHITVMLDVAVEALLASAAGAAGHYVDGTFGRGGHSRLILSRLDPQGRLTVFDKDPEAIAQARQIQDVRLSIRHEGFRHLQELPDGSVDGVLLDLGVSSPQIDDPARGFSFRFEGPLDMRMDPTRGESVAEWLASAEMGQIAEVIRDYGEERFAVQIAKAIVARRQERGPISSTTELAQLVADTVKTREPGQNPATRTFQALRIFINAELEELQQALEAAVRVLRPGGRLVVISFHSLEDRIVKQFIAKHSKEVVDRRVPFAQPKPMHLKALERVKPSEAEVAANARSRSAIMRVAERTEVPA
;
A
#
# COMPACT_ATOMS: atom_id res chain seq x y z
N MET A 1 -16.84 -27.60 13.75
CA MET A 1 -17.62 -26.49 13.18
C MET A 1 -16.63 -25.64 12.37
N THR A 2 -16.66 -25.73 11.08
CA THR A 2 -15.80 -24.92 10.17
C THR A 2 -16.30 -23.50 10.21
N THR A 3 -15.50 -22.60 10.76
CA THR A 3 -15.74 -21.16 10.68
C THR A 3 -15.88 -20.80 9.21
N PRO A 4 -16.94 -20.08 8.77
CA PRO A 4 -17.04 -19.67 7.39
C PRO A 4 -15.84 -18.78 7.07
N VAL A 5 -15.05 -19.21 6.10
CA VAL A 5 -14.02 -18.35 5.50
C VAL A 5 -14.76 -17.17 4.92
N LEU A 6 -14.72 -16.02 5.61
CA LEU A 6 -15.25 -14.77 5.08
C LEU A 6 -14.55 -14.55 3.73
N ALA A 7 -15.32 -14.66 2.66
CA ALA A 7 -14.79 -14.45 1.32
C ALA A 7 -14.13 -13.05 1.30
N HIS A 8 -12.84 -13.02 1.00
CA HIS A 8 -12.11 -11.77 0.87
C HIS A 8 -12.72 -10.97 -0.28
N ILE A 9 -13.35 -9.84 0.03
CA ILE A 9 -13.89 -8.91 -0.98
C ILE A 9 -12.80 -7.90 -1.30
N THR A 10 -12.30 -7.98 -2.54
CA THR A 10 -11.29 -7.04 -3.05
C THR A 10 -11.89 -5.64 -3.15
N VAL A 11 -11.20 -4.65 -2.62
CA VAL A 11 -11.67 -3.25 -2.61
C VAL A 11 -11.61 -2.65 -4.01
N MET A 12 -12.69 -1.97 -4.41
CA MET A 12 -12.80 -1.24 -5.69
C MET A 12 -12.46 -2.11 -6.93
N LEU A 13 -12.77 -3.41 -6.88
CA LEU A 13 -12.32 -4.43 -7.83
C LEU A 13 -12.63 -4.05 -9.28
N ASP A 14 -13.90 -3.86 -9.61
CA ASP A 14 -14.30 -3.58 -11.01
C ASP A 14 -13.83 -2.24 -11.49
N VAL A 15 -14.01 -1.19 -10.68
CA VAL A 15 -13.66 0.18 -11.07
C VAL A 15 -12.15 0.36 -11.26
N ALA A 16 -11.32 -0.32 -10.47
CA ALA A 16 -9.87 -0.26 -10.62
C ALA A 16 -9.40 -0.97 -11.89
N VAL A 17 -9.96 -2.15 -12.18
CA VAL A 17 -9.61 -2.90 -13.40
C VAL A 17 -10.14 -2.20 -14.65
N GLU A 18 -11.33 -1.62 -14.62
CA GLU A 18 -11.86 -0.79 -15.73
C GLU A 18 -10.96 0.41 -16.01
N ALA A 19 -10.57 1.15 -14.96
CA ALA A 19 -9.67 2.29 -15.11
C ALA A 19 -8.29 1.88 -15.67
N LEU A 20 -7.77 0.72 -15.24
CA LEU A 20 -6.49 0.18 -15.69
C LEU A 20 -6.53 -0.20 -17.18
N LEU A 21 -7.55 -0.97 -17.58
CA LEU A 21 -7.70 -1.47 -18.96
C LEU A 21 -8.20 -0.41 -19.95
N ALA A 22 -8.59 0.78 -19.49
CA ALA A 22 -8.90 1.93 -20.33
C ALA A 22 -7.65 2.58 -20.96
N SER A 23 -6.48 1.92 -20.90
CA SER A 23 -5.27 2.30 -21.61
C SER A 23 -5.43 2.19 -23.12
N ALA A 24 -4.55 2.82 -23.88
CA ALA A 24 -4.57 2.76 -25.34
C ALA A 24 -4.43 1.34 -25.91
N ALA A 25 -3.76 0.43 -25.18
CA ALA A 25 -3.56 -0.97 -25.58
C ALA A 25 -4.77 -1.88 -25.29
N GLY A 26 -5.66 -1.47 -24.40
CA GLY A 26 -6.84 -2.26 -24.02
C GLY A 26 -6.49 -3.70 -23.60
N ALA A 27 -7.30 -4.67 -23.99
CA ALA A 27 -7.15 -6.07 -23.58
C ALA A 27 -5.85 -6.75 -24.09
N ALA A 28 -5.17 -6.21 -25.09
CA ALA A 28 -3.92 -6.74 -25.64
C ALA A 28 -2.66 -6.23 -24.93
N GLY A 29 -2.80 -5.29 -23.98
CA GLY A 29 -1.71 -4.64 -23.29
C GLY A 29 -0.93 -5.52 -22.30
N HIS A 30 0.20 -4.97 -21.83
CA HIS A 30 0.97 -5.52 -20.74
C HIS A 30 0.70 -4.71 -19.46
N TYR A 31 0.15 -5.37 -18.46
CA TYR A 31 -0.24 -4.76 -17.20
C TYR A 31 0.60 -5.27 -16.04
N VAL A 32 0.69 -4.44 -15.01
CA VAL A 32 1.37 -4.79 -13.76
C VAL A 32 0.40 -4.60 -12.60
N ASP A 33 0.25 -5.65 -11.78
CA ASP A 33 -0.33 -5.57 -10.45
C ASP A 33 0.82 -5.63 -9.43
N GLY A 34 1.15 -4.48 -8.84
CA GLY A 34 2.27 -4.36 -7.89
C GLY A 34 1.97 -4.92 -6.50
N THR A 35 0.72 -5.33 -6.25
CA THR A 35 0.19 -5.71 -4.94
C THR A 35 -0.77 -6.89 -5.07
N PHE A 36 -0.24 -8.05 -5.48
CA PHE A 36 -1.05 -9.21 -5.82
C PHE A 36 -2.01 -9.65 -4.69
N GLY A 37 -1.52 -9.68 -3.44
CA GLY A 37 -2.31 -10.07 -2.28
C GLY A 37 -2.93 -11.46 -2.41
N ARG A 38 -4.24 -11.51 -2.63
CA ARG A 38 -4.99 -12.76 -2.89
C ARG A 38 -5.44 -12.91 -4.35
N GLY A 39 -5.00 -12.00 -5.21
CA GLY A 39 -5.19 -12.07 -6.65
C GLY A 39 -6.58 -11.68 -7.14
N GLY A 40 -7.33 -10.88 -6.37
CA GLY A 40 -8.65 -10.44 -6.81
C GLY A 40 -8.57 -9.58 -8.07
N HIS A 41 -7.82 -8.50 -8.05
CA HIS A 41 -7.58 -7.64 -9.22
C HIS A 41 -6.91 -8.43 -10.34
N SER A 42 -5.84 -9.17 -10.05
CA SER A 42 -5.09 -9.97 -11.04
C SER A 42 -5.96 -10.98 -11.78
N ARG A 43 -6.84 -11.71 -11.08
CA ARG A 43 -7.76 -12.67 -11.74
C ARG A 43 -8.76 -11.97 -12.64
N LEU A 44 -9.30 -10.81 -12.22
CA LEU A 44 -10.21 -10.04 -13.03
C LEU A 44 -9.50 -9.45 -14.25
N ILE A 45 -8.27 -8.94 -14.09
CA ILE A 45 -7.45 -8.48 -15.23
C ILE A 45 -7.26 -9.64 -16.22
N LEU A 46 -6.76 -10.80 -15.78
CA LEU A 46 -6.54 -11.96 -16.65
C LEU A 46 -7.81 -12.41 -17.39
N SER A 47 -8.98 -12.33 -16.73
CA SER A 47 -10.26 -12.69 -17.36
C SER A 47 -10.69 -11.74 -18.49
N ARG A 48 -10.17 -10.50 -18.48
CA ARG A 48 -10.50 -9.45 -19.47
C ARG A 48 -9.40 -9.27 -20.52
N LEU A 49 -8.22 -9.87 -20.33
CA LEU A 49 -7.13 -9.78 -21.30
C LEU A 49 -7.35 -10.71 -22.50
N ASP A 50 -6.95 -10.24 -23.67
CA ASP A 50 -6.83 -11.04 -24.88
C ASP A 50 -5.70 -12.08 -24.77
N PRO A 51 -5.64 -13.10 -25.66
CA PRO A 51 -4.55 -14.10 -25.66
C PRO A 51 -3.14 -13.50 -25.78
N GLN A 52 -3.02 -12.28 -26.32
CA GLN A 52 -1.74 -11.57 -26.48
C GLN A 52 -1.42 -10.67 -25.28
N GLY A 53 -2.41 -10.35 -24.45
CA GLY A 53 -2.23 -9.54 -23.24
C GLY A 53 -1.31 -10.24 -22.22
N ARG A 54 -0.69 -9.46 -21.35
CA ARG A 54 0.24 -9.96 -20.32
C ARG A 54 -0.04 -9.30 -19.00
N LEU A 55 0.16 -10.05 -17.93
CA LEU A 55 0.10 -9.55 -16.56
C LEU A 55 1.37 -9.94 -15.81
N THR A 56 2.08 -8.97 -15.27
CA THR A 56 3.15 -9.19 -14.32
C THR A 56 2.66 -8.83 -12.92
N VAL A 57 2.81 -9.73 -11.96
CA VAL A 57 2.41 -9.47 -10.57
C VAL A 57 3.62 -9.45 -9.66
N PHE A 58 3.58 -8.53 -8.68
CA PHE A 58 4.55 -8.41 -7.62
C PHE A 58 3.86 -8.64 -6.27
N ASP A 59 4.54 -9.31 -5.38
CA ASP A 59 4.24 -9.29 -3.96
C ASP A 59 5.48 -9.67 -3.17
N LYS A 60 5.66 -9.08 -1.98
CA LYS A 60 6.73 -9.45 -1.06
C LYS A 60 6.33 -10.57 -0.11
N ASP A 61 5.02 -10.79 0.09
CA ASP A 61 4.50 -11.83 0.96
C ASP A 61 4.61 -13.22 0.31
N PRO A 62 5.39 -14.16 0.89
CA PRO A 62 5.52 -15.51 0.34
C PRO A 62 4.19 -16.26 0.25
N GLU A 63 3.20 -15.95 1.11
CA GLU A 63 1.88 -16.56 1.01
C GLU A 63 1.10 -16.05 -0.21
N ALA A 64 1.19 -14.75 -0.52
CA ALA A 64 0.60 -14.17 -1.72
C ALA A 64 1.22 -14.80 -2.98
N ILE A 65 2.54 -14.98 -3.01
CA ILE A 65 3.26 -15.64 -4.09
C ILE A 65 2.86 -17.11 -4.25
N ALA A 66 2.66 -17.83 -3.13
CA ALA A 66 2.16 -19.20 -3.18
C ALA A 66 0.75 -19.28 -3.80
N GLN A 67 -0.11 -18.30 -3.55
CA GLN A 67 -1.42 -18.18 -4.21
C GLN A 67 -1.31 -17.81 -5.69
N ALA A 68 -0.40 -16.91 -6.05
CA ALA A 68 -0.17 -16.53 -7.45
C ALA A 68 0.28 -17.72 -8.29
N ARG A 69 1.16 -18.56 -7.76
CA ARG A 69 1.66 -19.78 -8.42
C ARG A 69 0.59 -20.84 -8.69
N GLN A 70 -0.57 -20.76 -8.04
CA GLN A 70 -1.70 -21.65 -8.32
C GLN A 70 -2.50 -21.23 -9.57
N ILE A 71 -2.29 -20.02 -10.08
CA ILE A 71 -2.95 -19.54 -11.29
C ILE A 71 -2.22 -20.12 -12.50
N GLN A 72 -2.92 -20.99 -13.24
CA GLN A 72 -2.41 -21.59 -14.46
C GLN A 72 -2.82 -20.75 -15.67
N ASP A 73 -2.05 -19.68 -15.93
CA ASP A 73 -2.27 -18.81 -17.08
C ASP A 73 -0.90 -18.42 -17.68
N VAL A 74 -0.71 -18.71 -18.94
CA VAL A 74 0.55 -18.46 -19.66
C VAL A 74 0.87 -16.98 -19.83
N ARG A 75 -0.12 -16.09 -19.64
CA ARG A 75 0.01 -14.64 -19.73
C ARG A 75 0.52 -14.03 -18.41
N LEU A 76 0.55 -14.82 -17.31
CA LEU A 76 0.94 -14.39 -15.99
C LEU A 76 2.44 -14.57 -15.75
N SER A 77 3.11 -13.52 -15.33
CA SER A 77 4.48 -13.52 -14.80
C SER A 77 4.47 -13.15 -13.33
N ILE A 78 5.19 -13.89 -12.49
CA ILE A 78 5.17 -13.71 -11.03
C ILE A 78 6.57 -13.29 -10.54
N ARG A 79 6.63 -12.18 -9.78
CA ARG A 79 7.83 -11.66 -9.14
C ARG A 79 7.64 -11.68 -7.63
N HIS A 80 8.47 -12.46 -6.90
CA HIS A 80 8.50 -12.46 -5.43
C HIS A 80 9.36 -11.29 -4.93
N GLU A 81 8.85 -10.09 -5.11
CA GLU A 81 9.55 -8.84 -4.82
C GLU A 81 8.50 -7.76 -4.51
N GLY A 82 8.89 -6.74 -3.76
CA GLY A 82 8.03 -5.57 -3.56
C GLY A 82 7.91 -4.72 -4.84
N PHE A 83 6.87 -3.90 -4.90
CA PHE A 83 6.57 -3.08 -6.10
C PHE A 83 7.61 -1.98 -6.40
N ARG A 84 8.56 -1.68 -5.49
CA ARG A 84 9.73 -0.84 -5.79
C ARG A 84 10.54 -1.39 -6.97
N HIS A 85 10.50 -2.72 -7.19
CA HIS A 85 11.21 -3.39 -8.29
C HIS A 85 10.55 -3.17 -9.66
N LEU A 86 9.46 -2.38 -9.74
CA LEU A 86 8.98 -1.79 -11.00
C LEU A 86 10.11 -1.10 -11.77
N GLN A 87 11.07 -0.50 -11.07
CA GLN A 87 12.24 0.15 -11.68
C GLN A 87 13.12 -0.76 -12.54
N GLU A 88 13.03 -2.08 -12.39
CA GLU A 88 13.77 -3.07 -13.17
C GLU A 88 13.10 -3.40 -14.51
N LEU A 89 11.84 -3.03 -14.68
CA LEU A 89 11.16 -3.18 -15.95
C LEU A 89 11.71 -2.19 -16.98
N PRO A 90 11.79 -2.57 -18.27
CA PRO A 90 12.25 -1.67 -19.32
C PRO A 90 11.36 -0.41 -19.44
N ASP A 91 11.96 0.69 -19.82
CA ASP A 91 11.23 1.94 -20.06
C ASP A 91 10.19 1.75 -21.17
N GLY A 92 8.99 2.32 -20.99
CA GLY A 92 7.91 2.23 -21.96
C GLY A 92 7.49 0.80 -22.31
N SER A 93 7.55 -0.13 -21.33
CA SER A 93 7.27 -1.56 -21.56
C SER A 93 5.89 -2.01 -21.13
N VAL A 94 5.17 -1.21 -20.33
CA VAL A 94 3.86 -1.58 -19.78
C VAL A 94 2.78 -0.57 -20.11
N ASP A 95 1.54 -1.04 -20.22
CA ASP A 95 0.37 -0.26 -20.60
C ASP A 95 -0.48 0.14 -19.38
N GLY A 96 -0.18 -0.42 -18.21
CA GLY A 96 -0.82 -0.01 -16.97
C GLY A 96 -0.15 -0.59 -15.74
N VAL A 97 -0.22 0.17 -14.64
CA VAL A 97 0.27 -0.21 -13.31
C VAL A 97 -0.85 -0.01 -12.30
N LEU A 98 -1.19 -1.04 -11.56
CA LEU A 98 -2.13 -1.03 -10.44
C LEU A 98 -1.35 -1.24 -9.14
N LEU A 99 -1.62 -0.38 -8.15
CA LEU A 99 -1.14 -0.51 -6.78
C LEU A 99 -2.35 -0.45 -5.83
N ASP A 100 -2.67 -1.55 -5.16
CA ASP A 100 -3.65 -1.63 -4.08
C ASP A 100 -2.90 -1.67 -2.74
N LEU A 101 -2.71 -0.49 -2.14
CA LEU A 101 -1.76 -0.30 -1.05
C LEU A 101 -2.25 -0.89 0.28
N GLY A 102 -1.32 -1.06 1.21
CA GLY A 102 -1.59 -1.50 2.57
C GLY A 102 -1.46 -3.01 2.75
N VAL A 103 -2.29 -3.58 3.63
CA VAL A 103 -2.21 -4.98 4.05
C VAL A 103 -3.42 -5.78 3.61
N SER A 104 -3.18 -7.02 3.23
CA SER A 104 -4.26 -7.93 2.84
C SER A 104 -5.07 -8.40 4.06
N SER A 105 -6.34 -8.78 3.83
CA SER A 105 -7.19 -9.29 4.91
C SER A 105 -6.58 -10.48 5.66
N PRO A 106 -5.98 -11.48 5.00
CA PRO A 106 -5.34 -12.58 5.71
C PRO A 106 -4.17 -12.15 6.61
N GLN A 107 -3.38 -11.15 6.21
CA GLN A 107 -2.33 -10.61 7.09
C GLN A 107 -2.91 -10.03 8.38
N ILE A 108 -4.06 -9.34 8.29
CA ILE A 108 -4.74 -8.77 9.47
C ILE A 108 -5.43 -9.85 10.31
N ASP A 109 -6.02 -10.84 9.65
CA ASP A 109 -6.89 -11.84 10.28
C ASP A 109 -6.09 -13.01 10.89
N ASP A 110 -4.83 -13.22 10.47
CA ASP A 110 -3.91 -14.19 11.08
C ASP A 110 -3.16 -13.57 12.27
N PRO A 111 -3.45 -14.00 13.51
CA PRO A 111 -2.75 -13.50 14.69
C PRO A 111 -1.23 -13.73 14.64
N ALA A 112 -0.77 -14.81 13.98
CA ALA A 112 0.65 -15.17 13.91
C ALA A 112 1.48 -14.15 13.09
N ARG A 113 0.83 -13.32 12.26
CA ARG A 113 1.48 -12.27 11.45
C ARG A 113 1.69 -10.96 12.23
N GLY A 114 1.00 -10.76 13.35
CA GLY A 114 1.21 -9.62 14.24
C GLY A 114 0.66 -8.27 13.77
N PHE A 115 -0.10 -8.20 12.68
CA PHE A 115 -0.67 -6.94 12.16
C PHE A 115 -1.85 -6.40 12.96
N SER A 116 -2.50 -7.25 13.76
CA SER A 116 -3.70 -6.90 14.51
C SER A 116 -3.51 -7.14 16.00
N PHE A 117 -4.10 -6.27 16.80
CA PHE A 117 -4.19 -6.40 18.27
C PHE A 117 -5.53 -6.96 18.75
N ARG A 118 -6.38 -7.45 17.84
CA ARG A 118 -7.67 -8.08 18.21
C ARG A 118 -7.49 -9.42 18.91
N PHE A 119 -6.42 -10.10 18.54
CA PHE A 119 -6.01 -11.37 19.11
C PHE A 119 -4.55 -11.28 19.54
N GLU A 120 -4.18 -12.06 20.52
CA GLU A 120 -2.79 -12.17 20.92
C GLU A 120 -1.97 -12.89 19.85
N GLY A 121 -0.84 -12.31 19.49
CA GLY A 121 0.10 -12.85 18.54
C GLY A 121 1.49 -12.24 18.70
N PRO A 122 2.52 -12.77 18.04
CA PRO A 122 3.86 -12.20 18.04
C PRO A 122 3.81 -10.79 17.42
N LEU A 123 4.61 -9.89 17.96
CA LEU A 123 4.71 -8.52 17.45
C LEU A 123 5.68 -8.49 16.26
N ASP A 124 5.28 -9.10 15.13
CA ASP A 124 6.12 -9.21 13.92
C ASP A 124 5.87 -8.07 12.93
N MET A 125 4.71 -8.02 12.31
CA MET A 125 4.24 -7.05 11.29
C MET A 125 5.03 -7.03 9.97
N ARG A 126 5.95 -7.96 9.71
CA ARG A 126 6.62 -8.04 8.40
C ARG A 126 5.68 -8.61 7.35
N MET A 127 5.64 -7.98 6.18
CA MET A 127 4.94 -8.55 5.01
C MET A 127 5.69 -9.77 4.46
N ASP A 128 7.04 -9.72 4.44
CA ASP A 128 7.90 -10.88 4.21
C ASP A 128 8.56 -11.31 5.54
N PRO A 129 8.04 -12.33 6.24
CA PRO A 129 8.58 -12.77 7.52
C PRO A 129 9.94 -13.45 7.43
N THR A 130 10.43 -13.70 6.21
CA THR A 130 11.74 -14.35 5.97
C THR A 130 12.89 -13.34 5.93
N ARG A 131 12.61 -12.03 5.92
CA ARG A 131 13.60 -10.96 5.75
C ARG A 131 13.42 -9.83 6.76
N GLY A 132 14.54 -9.18 7.09
CA GLY A 132 14.54 -8.03 7.99
C GLY A 132 14.21 -8.38 9.45
N GLU A 133 14.13 -7.36 10.28
CA GLU A 133 13.75 -7.48 11.68
C GLU A 133 12.25 -7.28 11.90
N SER A 134 11.69 -7.95 12.88
CA SER A 134 10.31 -7.76 13.33
C SER A 134 10.17 -6.47 14.15
N VAL A 135 8.92 -6.02 14.35
CA VAL A 135 8.65 -4.90 15.25
C VAL A 135 9.14 -5.18 16.68
N ALA A 136 9.01 -6.41 17.17
CA ALA A 136 9.50 -6.79 18.50
C ALA A 136 11.02 -6.63 18.62
N GLU A 137 11.77 -7.12 17.62
CA GLU A 137 13.22 -7.00 17.57
C GLU A 137 13.68 -5.54 17.49
N TRP A 138 13.04 -4.75 16.63
CA TRP A 138 13.33 -3.33 16.52
C TRP A 138 13.04 -2.57 17.82
N LEU A 139 11.87 -2.75 18.43
CA LEU A 139 11.50 -2.10 19.70
C LEU A 139 12.41 -2.54 20.87
N ALA A 140 13.02 -3.72 20.80
CA ALA A 140 13.94 -4.20 21.82
C ALA A 140 15.23 -3.37 21.90
N SER A 141 15.67 -2.78 20.79
CA SER A 141 16.95 -2.05 20.67
C SER A 141 16.81 -0.57 20.33
N ALA A 142 15.73 -0.16 19.64
CA ALA A 142 15.58 1.21 19.15
C ALA A 142 15.64 2.27 20.26
N GLU A 143 16.26 3.41 19.97
CA GLU A 143 16.32 4.54 20.89
C GLU A 143 14.94 5.21 21.02
N MET A 144 14.66 5.78 22.21
CA MET A 144 13.39 6.46 22.48
C MET A 144 13.04 7.52 21.42
N GLY A 145 14.03 8.28 20.96
CA GLY A 145 13.84 9.30 19.93
C GLY A 145 13.37 8.73 18.60
N GLN A 146 13.96 7.61 18.17
CA GLN A 146 13.58 6.90 16.94
C GLN A 146 12.16 6.34 17.02
N ILE A 147 11.81 5.72 18.15
CA ILE A 147 10.46 5.21 18.38
C ILE A 147 9.44 6.35 18.32
N ALA A 148 9.73 7.48 18.97
CA ALA A 148 8.84 8.63 18.96
C ALA A 148 8.68 9.24 17.56
N GLU A 149 9.76 9.30 16.78
CA GLU A 149 9.75 9.78 15.40
C GLU A 149 8.89 8.90 14.49
N VAL A 150 9.09 7.60 14.53
CA VAL A 150 8.29 6.62 13.76
C VAL A 150 6.80 6.75 14.10
N ILE A 151 6.44 6.76 15.38
CA ILE A 151 5.04 6.84 15.82
C ILE A 151 4.42 8.19 15.42
N ARG A 152 5.16 9.28 15.49
CA ARG A 152 4.69 10.62 15.10
C ARG A 152 4.50 10.72 13.59
N ASP A 153 5.50 10.34 12.81
CA ASP A 153 5.58 10.64 11.39
C ASP A 153 4.73 9.67 10.54
N TYR A 154 4.67 8.39 10.92
CA TYR A 154 3.87 7.37 10.22
C TYR A 154 2.50 7.10 10.87
N GLY A 155 2.31 7.46 12.14
CA GLY A 155 1.03 7.31 12.83
C GLY A 155 0.23 8.61 12.92
N GLU A 156 0.84 9.77 12.66
CA GLU A 156 0.25 11.08 12.97
C GLU A 156 -0.24 11.16 14.43
N GLU A 157 0.50 10.46 15.36
CA GLU A 157 0.12 10.28 16.75
C GLU A 157 0.73 11.39 17.63
N ARG A 158 -0.11 12.21 18.26
CA ARG A 158 0.31 13.33 19.10
C ARG A 158 0.95 12.90 20.42
N PHE A 159 0.68 11.69 20.90
CA PHE A 159 1.26 11.14 22.13
C PHE A 159 2.52 10.30 21.86
N ALA A 160 3.15 10.43 20.69
CA ALA A 160 4.28 9.63 20.24
C ALA A 160 5.43 9.59 21.27
N VAL A 161 5.80 10.73 21.86
CA VAL A 161 6.87 10.82 22.87
C VAL A 161 6.51 10.06 24.14
N GLN A 162 5.25 10.17 24.60
CA GLN A 162 4.79 9.48 25.80
C GLN A 162 4.75 7.97 25.58
N ILE A 163 4.29 7.54 24.40
CA ILE A 163 4.26 6.12 24.02
C ILE A 163 5.69 5.57 23.95
N ALA A 164 6.61 6.29 23.28
CA ALA A 164 8.01 5.88 23.21
C ALA A 164 8.67 5.74 24.60
N LYS A 165 8.41 6.69 25.51
CA LYS A 165 8.87 6.62 26.90
C LYS A 165 8.33 5.39 27.62
N ALA A 166 7.03 5.09 27.45
CA ALA A 166 6.39 3.94 28.05
C ALA A 166 6.97 2.62 27.51
N ILE A 167 7.23 2.52 26.21
CA ILE A 167 7.87 1.35 25.57
C ILE A 167 9.27 1.11 26.17
N VAL A 168 10.09 2.17 26.22
CA VAL A 168 11.46 2.07 26.76
C VAL A 168 11.46 1.69 28.25
N ALA A 169 10.62 2.34 29.06
CA ALA A 169 10.48 2.01 30.48
C ALA A 169 10.06 0.54 30.68
N ARG A 170 9.04 0.10 29.91
CA ARG A 170 8.52 -1.26 29.99
C ARG A 170 9.60 -2.32 29.64
N ARG A 171 10.40 -2.11 28.59
CA ARG A 171 11.47 -3.03 28.21
C ARG A 171 12.61 -3.09 29.24
N GLN A 172 12.90 -1.96 29.92
CA GLN A 172 13.90 -1.92 30.99
C GLN A 172 13.46 -2.65 32.25
N GLU A 173 12.16 -2.57 32.59
CA GLU A 173 11.62 -3.18 33.80
C GLU A 173 11.36 -4.70 33.67
N ARG A 174 10.88 -5.12 32.50
CA ARG A 174 10.36 -6.50 32.32
C ARG A 174 10.86 -7.20 31.06
N GLY A 175 11.84 -6.61 30.34
CA GLY A 175 12.34 -7.13 29.08
C GLY A 175 11.55 -6.67 27.86
N PRO A 176 11.89 -7.12 26.65
CA PRO A 176 11.29 -6.69 25.39
C PRO A 176 9.78 -6.96 25.32
N ILE A 177 9.06 -6.08 24.62
CA ILE A 177 7.65 -6.29 24.28
C ILE A 177 7.59 -7.24 23.09
N SER A 178 6.90 -8.36 23.22
CA SER A 178 6.88 -9.42 22.20
C SER A 178 5.49 -9.74 21.65
N SER A 179 4.41 -9.26 22.30
CA SER A 179 3.04 -9.54 21.84
C SER A 179 2.28 -8.30 21.44
N THR A 180 1.35 -8.49 20.49
CA THR A 180 0.48 -7.43 19.97
C THR A 180 -0.43 -6.86 21.05
N THR A 181 -1.00 -7.71 21.90
CA THR A 181 -1.90 -7.29 22.98
C THR A 181 -1.19 -6.51 24.08
N GLU A 182 0.05 -6.88 24.40
CA GLU A 182 0.88 -6.17 25.38
C GLU A 182 1.18 -4.74 24.89
N LEU A 183 1.61 -4.57 23.64
CA LEU A 183 1.86 -3.25 23.06
C LEU A 183 0.57 -2.42 23.01
N ALA A 184 -0.53 -3.02 22.58
CA ALA A 184 -1.81 -2.32 22.50
C ALA A 184 -2.31 -1.82 23.85
N GLN A 185 -2.16 -2.63 24.91
CA GLN A 185 -2.52 -2.24 26.28
C GLN A 185 -1.63 -1.10 26.77
N LEU A 186 -0.31 -1.19 26.58
CA LEU A 186 0.64 -0.15 26.96
C LEU A 186 0.30 1.19 26.30
N VAL A 187 -0.04 1.18 25.00
CA VAL A 187 -0.46 2.39 24.27
C VAL A 187 -1.78 2.91 24.82
N ALA A 188 -2.77 2.04 25.07
CA ALA A 188 -4.08 2.43 25.60
C ALA A 188 -3.99 3.08 26.98
N ASP A 189 -3.05 2.62 27.83
CA ASP A 189 -2.81 3.17 29.18
C ASP A 189 -2.09 4.53 29.11
N THR A 190 -1.32 4.75 28.04
CA THR A 190 -0.53 5.97 27.84
C THR A 190 -1.35 7.09 27.19
N VAL A 191 -2.25 6.77 26.27
CA VAL A 191 -3.04 7.74 25.49
C VAL A 191 -4.24 8.22 26.32
N LYS A 192 -4.18 9.48 26.77
CA LYS A 192 -5.18 10.06 27.66
C LYS A 192 -6.49 10.45 26.97
N THR A 193 -6.46 10.75 25.68
CA THR A 193 -7.62 11.21 24.92
C THR A 193 -7.95 10.20 23.86
N ARG A 194 -9.17 9.66 23.89
CA ARG A 194 -9.68 8.67 22.93
C ARG A 194 -10.59 9.33 21.90
N GLU A 195 -10.36 9.05 20.64
CA GLU A 195 -11.32 9.39 19.59
C GLU A 195 -12.48 8.38 19.64
N PRO A 196 -13.75 8.84 19.63
CA PRO A 196 -14.89 7.92 19.64
C PRO A 196 -14.81 6.91 18.50
N GLY A 197 -14.96 5.62 18.81
CA GLY A 197 -14.98 4.55 17.82
C GLY A 197 -13.61 4.12 17.28
N GLN A 198 -12.50 4.69 17.75
CA GLN A 198 -11.15 4.28 17.36
C GLN A 198 -10.37 3.71 18.56
N ASN A 199 -9.68 2.59 18.34
CA ASN A 199 -8.77 2.05 19.35
C ASN A 199 -7.52 2.92 19.44
N PRO A 200 -7.06 3.32 20.65
CA PRO A 200 -5.86 4.16 20.82
C PRO A 200 -4.60 3.60 20.18
N ALA A 201 -4.46 2.27 20.10
CA ALA A 201 -3.30 1.62 19.52
C ALA A 201 -3.25 1.67 17.98
N THR A 202 -4.35 2.00 17.29
CA THR A 202 -4.45 1.94 15.83
C THR A 202 -3.35 2.73 15.13
N ARG A 203 -3.10 3.96 15.54
CA ARG A 203 -2.08 4.84 14.95
C ARG A 203 -0.66 4.33 15.19
N THR A 204 -0.39 3.82 16.38
CA THR A 204 0.91 3.22 16.71
C THR A 204 1.17 1.96 15.89
N PHE A 205 0.18 1.07 15.76
CA PHE A 205 0.31 -0.14 14.94
C PHE A 205 0.50 0.21 13.45
N GLN A 206 -0.26 1.18 12.92
CA GLN A 206 -0.06 1.69 11.57
C GLN A 206 1.37 2.22 11.37
N ALA A 207 1.88 3.02 12.31
CA ALA A 207 3.23 3.59 12.22
C ALA A 207 4.31 2.52 12.16
N LEU A 208 4.25 1.55 13.07
CA LEU A 208 5.22 0.46 13.15
C LEU A 208 5.17 -0.43 11.89
N ARG A 209 3.96 -0.72 11.38
CA ARG A 209 3.77 -1.47 10.15
C ARG A 209 4.41 -0.76 8.95
N ILE A 210 4.10 0.52 8.77
CA ILE A 210 4.64 1.33 7.68
C ILE A 210 6.17 1.36 7.74
N PHE A 211 6.71 1.57 8.93
CA PHE A 211 8.15 1.65 9.13
C PHE A 211 8.86 0.33 8.83
N ILE A 212 8.43 -0.79 9.45
CA ILE A 212 9.08 -2.10 9.31
C ILE A 212 9.06 -2.60 7.86
N ASN A 213 8.02 -2.25 7.10
CA ASN A 213 7.86 -2.66 5.71
C ASN A 213 8.36 -1.61 4.70
N ALA A 214 8.85 -0.45 5.16
CA ALA A 214 9.28 0.68 4.33
C ALA A 214 8.20 1.08 3.28
N GLU A 215 6.90 1.09 3.69
CA GLU A 215 5.77 1.16 2.75
C GLU A 215 5.75 2.48 1.97
N LEU A 216 6.03 3.61 2.61
CA LEU A 216 5.97 4.92 1.96
C LEU A 216 7.16 5.21 1.07
N GLU A 217 8.36 4.75 1.46
CA GLU A 217 9.58 4.83 0.66
C GLU A 217 9.44 3.99 -0.61
N GLU A 218 8.90 2.78 -0.46
CA GLU A 218 8.64 1.90 -1.59
C GLU A 218 7.60 2.49 -2.55
N LEU A 219 6.54 3.10 -2.01
CA LEU A 219 5.53 3.80 -2.80
C LEU A 219 6.14 4.94 -3.62
N GLN A 220 7.00 5.76 -3.02
CA GLN A 220 7.66 6.86 -3.73
C GLN A 220 8.53 6.34 -4.88
N GLN A 221 9.33 5.30 -4.64
CA GLN A 221 10.18 4.68 -5.67
C GLN A 221 9.34 4.09 -6.80
N ALA A 222 8.24 3.41 -6.48
CA ALA A 222 7.35 2.82 -7.48
C ALA A 222 6.62 3.86 -8.33
N LEU A 223 6.21 4.97 -7.74
CA LEU A 223 5.57 6.06 -8.49
C LEU A 223 6.53 6.70 -9.51
N GLU A 224 7.79 6.95 -9.12
CA GLU A 224 8.81 7.47 -10.06
C GLU A 224 9.13 6.42 -11.15
N ALA A 225 9.21 5.13 -10.79
CA ALA A 225 9.39 4.07 -11.76
C ALA A 225 8.19 3.96 -12.73
N ALA A 226 6.96 4.13 -12.24
CA ALA A 226 5.76 4.03 -13.06
C ALA A 226 5.74 5.04 -14.21
N VAL A 227 6.19 6.28 -14.01
CA VAL A 227 6.28 7.28 -15.08
C VAL A 227 7.21 6.81 -16.21
N ARG A 228 8.27 6.11 -15.85
CA ARG A 228 9.29 5.65 -16.80
C ARG A 228 8.87 4.39 -17.56
N VAL A 229 8.30 3.41 -16.84
CA VAL A 229 7.93 2.11 -17.43
C VAL A 229 6.63 2.15 -18.23
N LEU A 230 5.74 3.10 -17.92
CA LEU A 230 4.49 3.27 -18.65
C LEU A 230 4.72 3.83 -20.07
N ARG A 231 4.07 3.20 -21.05
CA ARG A 231 3.93 3.75 -22.40
C ARG A 231 3.03 4.97 -22.41
N PRO A 232 3.18 5.87 -23.41
CA PRO A 232 2.17 6.89 -23.66
C PRO A 232 0.76 6.30 -23.77
N GLY A 233 -0.23 6.93 -23.12
CA GLY A 233 -1.59 6.40 -22.99
C GLY A 233 -1.76 5.29 -21.93
N GLY A 234 -0.69 4.88 -21.29
CA GLY A 234 -0.72 3.90 -20.19
C GLY A 234 -1.33 4.47 -18.91
N ARG A 235 -1.90 3.60 -18.07
CA ARG A 235 -2.65 3.96 -16.86
C ARG A 235 -1.88 3.66 -15.57
N LEU A 236 -1.82 4.64 -14.69
CA LEU A 236 -1.42 4.48 -13.29
C LEU A 236 -2.68 4.52 -12.43
N VAL A 237 -2.97 3.42 -11.75
CA VAL A 237 -4.12 3.27 -10.84
C VAL A 237 -3.59 2.95 -9.45
N VAL A 238 -3.90 3.79 -8.45
CA VAL A 238 -3.42 3.60 -7.08
C VAL A 238 -4.60 3.71 -6.13
N ILE A 239 -4.78 2.70 -5.29
CA ILE A 239 -5.76 2.65 -4.19
C ILE A 239 -5.00 2.84 -2.89
N SER A 240 -5.34 3.87 -2.12
CA SER A 240 -4.74 4.23 -0.83
C SER A 240 -5.76 4.05 0.28
N PHE A 241 -5.33 3.64 1.48
CA PHE A 241 -6.23 3.38 2.62
C PHE A 241 -6.04 4.35 3.79
N HIS A 242 -4.97 5.13 3.79
CA HIS A 242 -4.74 6.16 4.81
C HIS A 242 -4.18 7.46 4.20
N SER A 243 -4.22 8.52 5.03
CA SER A 243 -3.90 9.90 4.63
C SER A 243 -2.48 10.07 4.08
N LEU A 244 -1.50 9.35 4.60
CA LEU A 244 -0.10 9.47 4.17
C LEU A 244 0.11 8.93 2.77
N GLU A 245 -0.46 7.74 2.46
CA GLU A 245 -0.43 7.17 1.11
C GLU A 245 -1.12 8.11 0.11
N ASP A 246 -2.37 8.49 0.39
CA ASP A 246 -3.14 9.37 -0.51
C ASP A 246 -2.44 10.72 -0.73
N ARG A 247 -1.78 11.25 0.30
CA ARG A 247 -1.01 12.50 0.21
C ARG A 247 0.17 12.36 -0.76
N ILE A 248 0.95 11.27 -0.66
CA ILE A 248 2.08 10.98 -1.54
C ILE A 248 1.59 10.86 -2.99
N VAL A 249 0.60 10.00 -3.23
CA VAL A 249 0.06 9.77 -4.59
C VAL A 249 -0.52 11.06 -5.17
N LYS A 250 -1.31 11.82 -4.40
CA LYS A 250 -1.88 13.10 -4.81
C LYS A 250 -0.80 14.12 -5.18
N GLN A 251 0.23 14.26 -4.34
CA GLN A 251 1.32 15.21 -4.58
C GLN A 251 2.14 14.81 -5.79
N PHE A 252 2.42 13.51 -5.94
CA PHE A 252 3.15 12.96 -7.07
C PHE A 252 2.40 13.23 -8.39
N ILE A 253 1.12 12.85 -8.49
CA ILE A 253 0.31 13.10 -9.68
C ILE A 253 0.23 14.62 -9.96
N ALA A 254 0.04 15.45 -8.94
CA ALA A 254 -0.01 16.90 -9.12
C ALA A 254 1.31 17.48 -9.66
N LYS A 255 2.45 17.02 -9.14
CA LYS A 255 3.80 17.42 -9.58
C LYS A 255 4.02 17.10 -11.08
N HIS A 256 3.53 15.96 -11.53
CA HIS A 256 3.73 15.47 -12.90
C HIS A 256 2.60 15.82 -13.88
N SER A 257 1.47 16.40 -13.41
CA SER A 257 0.30 16.71 -14.24
C SER A 257 -0.11 18.19 -14.23
N LYS A 258 0.46 19.00 -13.33
CA LYS A 258 0.10 20.42 -13.23
C LYS A 258 1.31 21.28 -13.45
N GLU A 259 1.18 22.17 -14.43
CA GLU A 259 2.18 23.22 -14.63
C GLU A 259 2.14 24.21 -13.46
N VAL A 260 3.30 24.49 -12.89
CA VAL A 260 3.49 25.62 -11.97
C VAL A 260 3.94 26.81 -12.79
N VAL A 261 2.97 27.62 -13.26
CA VAL A 261 3.28 28.87 -13.96
C VAL A 261 3.84 29.87 -12.96
N ASP A 262 5.10 30.23 -13.11
CA ASP A 262 5.68 31.36 -12.38
C ASP A 262 5.14 32.67 -13.02
N ARG A 263 4.16 33.28 -12.34
CA ARG A 263 3.54 34.56 -12.79
C ARG A 263 4.54 35.74 -12.91
N ARG A 264 5.79 35.55 -12.45
CA ARG A 264 6.85 36.54 -12.54
C ARG A 264 7.60 36.49 -13.86
N VAL A 265 7.41 35.41 -14.63
CA VAL A 265 8.04 35.23 -15.94
C VAL A 265 6.99 35.42 -17.03
N PRO A 266 6.88 36.63 -17.63
CA PRO A 266 5.97 36.85 -18.77
C PRO A 266 6.40 35.94 -19.92
N PHE A 267 5.43 35.28 -20.59
CA PHE A 267 5.66 34.38 -21.73
C PHE A 267 6.43 33.09 -21.44
N ALA A 268 6.41 32.58 -20.19
CA ALA A 268 6.95 31.25 -19.90
C ALA A 268 6.28 30.21 -20.80
N GLN A 269 7.08 29.42 -21.51
CA GLN A 269 6.58 28.29 -22.31
C GLN A 269 6.02 27.22 -21.34
N PRO A 270 4.85 26.64 -21.62
CA PRO A 270 4.31 25.55 -20.80
C PRO A 270 5.31 24.39 -20.70
N LYS A 271 5.56 23.92 -19.48
CA LYS A 271 6.36 22.71 -19.30
C LYS A 271 5.51 21.50 -19.69
N PRO A 272 6.01 20.65 -20.59
CA PRO A 272 5.33 19.40 -20.89
C PRO A 272 5.27 18.52 -19.64
N MET A 273 4.08 18.00 -19.34
CA MET A 273 3.83 17.18 -18.15
C MET A 273 3.83 15.71 -18.52
N HIS A 274 4.45 14.86 -17.67
CA HIS A 274 4.56 13.42 -17.92
C HIS A 274 3.25 12.66 -17.68
N LEU A 275 2.38 13.20 -16.82
CA LEU A 275 1.09 12.61 -16.50
C LEU A 275 -0.05 13.58 -16.80
N LYS A 276 -1.22 13.00 -17.04
CA LYS A 276 -2.52 13.66 -17.02
C LYS A 276 -3.33 13.07 -15.88
N ALA A 277 -3.66 13.88 -14.87
CA ALA A 277 -4.57 13.44 -13.80
C ALA A 277 -5.96 13.21 -14.40
N LEU A 278 -6.55 12.05 -14.11
CA LEU A 278 -7.87 11.69 -14.62
C LEU A 278 -8.90 11.74 -13.49
N GLU A 279 -8.91 10.72 -12.62
CA GLU A 279 -9.99 10.51 -11.67
C GLU A 279 -9.49 10.39 -10.23
N ARG A 280 -10.40 10.76 -9.32
CA ARG A 280 -10.34 10.44 -7.91
C ARG A 280 -11.67 9.81 -7.51
N VAL A 281 -11.66 8.53 -7.17
CA VAL A 281 -12.86 7.75 -6.88
C VAL A 281 -12.84 7.30 -5.42
N LYS A 282 -14.01 7.29 -4.79
CA LYS A 282 -14.24 6.67 -3.48
C LYS A 282 -15.13 5.44 -3.68
N PRO A 283 -15.05 4.46 -2.76
CA PRO A 283 -15.97 3.33 -2.78
C PRO A 283 -17.42 3.79 -2.70
N SER A 284 -18.32 3.05 -3.33
CA SER A 284 -19.75 3.29 -3.22
C SER A 284 -20.27 2.95 -1.81
N GLU A 285 -21.43 3.50 -1.43
CA GLU A 285 -22.07 3.16 -0.16
C GLU A 285 -22.40 1.66 -0.06
N ALA A 286 -22.78 1.05 -1.17
CA ALA A 286 -23.05 -0.38 -1.26
C ALA A 286 -21.78 -1.21 -1.00
N GLU A 287 -20.64 -0.80 -1.55
CA GLU A 287 -19.35 -1.44 -1.30
C GLU A 287 -18.94 -1.30 0.17
N VAL A 288 -19.07 -0.11 0.75
CA VAL A 288 -18.75 0.13 2.16
C VAL A 288 -19.65 -0.71 3.08
N ALA A 289 -20.93 -0.86 2.75
CA ALA A 289 -21.86 -1.71 3.50
C ALA A 289 -21.46 -3.20 3.42
N ALA A 290 -21.01 -3.67 2.26
CA ALA A 290 -20.55 -5.04 2.04
C ALA A 290 -19.15 -5.31 2.62
N ASN A 291 -18.26 -4.32 2.57
CA ASN A 291 -16.88 -4.41 3.03
C ASN A 291 -16.46 -3.13 3.77
N ALA A 292 -16.60 -3.14 5.10
CA ALA A 292 -16.23 -1.99 5.94
C ALA A 292 -14.76 -1.55 5.81
N ARG A 293 -13.86 -2.41 5.32
CA ARG A 293 -12.44 -2.11 5.07
C ARG A 293 -12.25 -1.15 3.90
N SER A 294 -13.22 -1.09 2.97
CA SER A 294 -13.18 -0.15 1.83
C SER A 294 -13.44 1.31 2.23
N ARG A 295 -14.04 1.56 3.40
CA ARG A 295 -14.53 2.90 3.81
C ARG A 295 -13.51 4.03 3.66
N SER A 296 -12.24 3.76 3.93
CA SER A 296 -11.15 4.75 3.84
C SER A 296 -10.44 4.76 2.50
N ALA A 297 -10.78 3.85 1.59
CA ALA A 297 -10.12 3.74 0.30
C ALA A 297 -10.32 4.99 -0.56
N ILE A 298 -9.26 5.39 -1.25
CA ILE A 298 -9.27 6.44 -2.27
C ILE A 298 -8.47 5.92 -3.45
N MET A 299 -9.14 5.78 -4.59
CA MET A 299 -8.47 5.46 -5.85
C MET A 299 -8.12 6.73 -6.61
N ARG A 300 -6.91 6.81 -7.14
CA ARG A 300 -6.46 7.85 -8.06
C ARG A 300 -5.98 7.24 -9.36
N VAL A 301 -6.36 7.88 -10.46
CA VAL A 301 -6.01 7.44 -11.82
C VAL A 301 -5.28 8.57 -12.53
N ALA A 302 -4.18 8.21 -13.18
CA ALA A 302 -3.45 9.11 -14.08
C ALA A 302 -3.08 8.38 -15.37
N GLU A 303 -2.92 9.14 -16.45
CA GLU A 303 -2.51 8.66 -17.77
C GLU A 303 -1.12 9.18 -18.09
N ARG A 304 -0.27 8.33 -18.64
CA ARG A 304 1.04 8.71 -19.17
C ARG A 304 0.88 9.48 -20.46
N THR A 305 1.50 10.64 -20.57
CA THR A 305 1.49 11.48 -21.78
C THR A 305 2.57 11.05 -22.79
N GLU A 306 2.62 11.70 -23.94
CA GLU A 306 3.66 11.49 -24.97
C GLU A 306 5.04 12.07 -24.59
N VAL A 307 5.12 12.82 -23.51
CA VAL A 307 6.37 13.49 -23.09
C VAL A 307 7.38 12.43 -22.65
N PRO A 308 8.61 12.40 -23.17
CA PRO A 308 9.66 11.47 -22.73
C PRO A 308 9.90 11.56 -21.20
N ALA A 309 10.19 10.43 -20.55
CA ALA A 309 10.41 10.36 -19.10
C ALA A 309 11.81 10.88 -18.72
#